data_8cbdc8472fb6dc9c17da24c25b031a5e
#
_entry.id   8cbdc8472fb6dc9c17da24c25b031a5e
#
_cell.length_a   1.000
_cell.length_b   1.000
_cell.length_c   1.000
_cell.angle_alpha   90.00
_cell.angle_beta   90.00
_cell.angle_gamma   90.00
#
_symmetry.space_group_name_H-M   'P 1'
#
loop_
_entity.id
_entity.type
_entity.pdbx_description
1 polymer ?
#
loop_
_entity_poly.entity_id
_entity_poly.type
_entity_poly.pdbx_seq_one_letter_code
_entity_poly.pdbx_strand_id
1 'polypeptide(L)'
;MDLKDEIGEKATVINEELKKSLAFKGLKIYDAMRHLILGGGKRLRPVIAMLSCEAVGGKNNDSIPFAVAVELVHNFTLLHDDIMDKDELRRGMKTTHVVFGEPRTIIAGDALFALAYEEILKLKIKPEKLKILLKDFSVMVREIAEGQDMDIDFESRNDVSEKEYLEMVGRKTARIIKTAAMGGAMIGNGTAK
;
A
#
# COMPACT_ATOMS: atom_id res chain seq x y z
N MET A 1 -6.02 10.47 24.81
CA MET A 1 -6.27 10.71 23.37
C MET A 1 -7.23 9.64 22.89
N ASP A 2 -8.29 10.00 22.21
CA ASP A 2 -9.21 9.02 21.61
C ASP A 2 -8.49 8.29 20.45
N LEU A 3 -8.81 7.03 20.22
CA LEU A 3 -8.26 6.22 19.12
C LEU A 3 -8.45 6.90 17.75
N LYS A 4 -9.56 7.59 17.56
CA LYS A 4 -9.84 8.32 16.32
C LYS A 4 -8.87 9.49 16.12
N ASP A 5 -8.55 10.21 17.17
CA ASP A 5 -7.59 11.32 17.13
C ASP A 5 -6.19 10.81 16.81
N GLU A 6 -5.77 9.71 17.45
CA GLU A 6 -4.49 9.07 17.22
C GLU A 6 -4.32 8.59 15.77
N ILE A 7 -5.36 7.96 15.20
CA ILE A 7 -5.38 7.57 13.79
C ILE A 7 -5.24 8.79 12.89
N GLY A 8 -5.95 9.88 13.20
CA GLY A 8 -5.92 11.14 12.46
C GLY A 8 -4.54 11.79 12.44
N GLU A 9 -3.87 11.84 13.59
CA GLU A 9 -2.50 12.37 13.71
C GLU A 9 -1.51 11.57 12.87
N LYS A 10 -1.53 10.23 12.99
CA LYS A 10 -0.66 9.35 12.21
C LYS A 10 -0.93 9.46 10.70
N ALA A 11 -2.20 9.55 10.30
CA ALA A 11 -2.58 9.75 8.89
C ALA A 11 -2.04 11.08 8.36
N THR A 12 -2.02 12.13 9.19
CA THR A 12 -1.43 13.43 8.81
C THR A 12 0.07 13.32 8.57
N VAL A 13 0.81 12.65 9.47
CA VAL A 13 2.24 12.38 9.30
C VAL A 13 2.50 11.63 7.98
N ILE A 14 1.73 10.58 7.70
CA ILE A 14 1.87 9.81 6.45
C ILE A 14 1.58 10.67 5.21
N ASN A 15 0.58 11.56 5.25
CA ASN A 15 0.29 12.45 4.14
C ASN A 15 1.47 13.39 3.84
N GLU A 16 2.13 13.91 4.85
CA GLU A 16 3.30 14.78 4.66
C GLU A 16 4.51 14.00 4.11
N GLU A 17 4.75 12.79 4.58
CA GLU A 17 5.83 11.95 4.06
C GLU A 17 5.56 11.48 2.61
N LEU A 18 4.31 11.14 2.27
CA LEU A 18 3.91 10.84 0.88
C LEU A 18 4.14 12.04 -0.05
N LYS A 19 3.83 13.27 0.39
CA LYS A 19 4.13 14.48 -0.38
C LYS A 19 5.63 14.63 -0.64
N LYS A 20 6.48 14.35 0.36
CA LYS A 20 7.94 14.40 0.22
C LYS A 20 8.44 13.32 -0.74
N SER A 21 8.00 12.07 -0.58
CA SER A 21 8.38 10.94 -1.43
C SER A 21 7.98 11.14 -2.89
N LEU A 22 6.90 11.87 -3.14
CA LEU A 22 6.37 12.14 -4.48
C LEU A 22 6.78 13.53 -5.02
N ALA A 23 7.78 14.19 -4.45
CA ALA A 23 8.18 15.56 -4.81
C ALA A 23 8.95 15.67 -6.15
N PHE A 24 8.88 14.66 -7.01
CA PHE A 24 9.49 14.67 -8.35
C PHE A 24 8.86 15.72 -9.27
N LYS A 25 9.62 16.23 -10.25
CA LYS A 25 9.18 17.25 -11.20
C LYS A 25 9.62 16.92 -12.62
N GLY A 26 8.99 17.55 -13.59
CA GLY A 26 9.44 17.58 -14.98
C GLY A 26 8.78 16.56 -15.91
N LEU A 27 8.23 15.45 -15.41
CA LEU A 27 7.56 14.46 -16.24
C LEU A 27 6.09 14.28 -15.82
N LYS A 28 5.20 14.11 -16.79
CA LYS A 28 3.74 13.90 -16.56
C LYS A 28 3.44 12.62 -15.76
N ILE A 29 4.34 11.64 -15.75
CA ILE A 29 4.18 10.44 -14.92
C ILE A 29 4.11 10.78 -13.44
N TYR A 30 4.85 11.79 -12.97
CA TYR A 30 4.84 12.21 -11.57
C TYR A 30 3.50 12.82 -11.16
N ASP A 31 2.80 13.47 -12.09
CA ASP A 31 1.44 13.97 -11.85
C ASP A 31 0.44 12.81 -11.74
N ALA A 32 0.58 11.79 -12.59
CA ALA A 32 -0.23 10.58 -12.54
C ALA A 32 0.00 9.79 -11.23
N MET A 33 1.26 9.65 -10.77
CA MET A 33 1.60 9.01 -9.49
C MET A 33 0.96 9.74 -8.29
N ARG A 34 0.91 11.07 -8.32
CA ARG A 34 0.35 11.89 -7.24
C ARG A 34 -1.17 11.94 -7.22
N HIS A 35 -1.81 11.79 -8.36
CA HIS A 35 -3.22 12.11 -8.57
C HIS A 35 -4.13 11.47 -7.52
N LEU A 36 -4.13 10.15 -7.42
CA LEU A 36 -4.99 9.43 -6.48
C LEU A 36 -4.48 9.54 -5.03
N ILE A 37 -3.16 9.50 -4.83
CA ILE A 37 -2.54 9.52 -3.51
C ILE A 37 -2.85 10.83 -2.80
N LEU A 38 -2.60 11.97 -3.45
CA LEU A 38 -2.81 13.28 -2.84
C LEU A 38 -4.29 13.70 -2.83
N GLY A 39 -5.14 13.01 -3.58
CA GLY A 39 -6.61 13.16 -3.53
C GLY A 39 -7.23 12.70 -2.21
N GLY A 40 -6.47 12.09 -1.32
CA GLY A 40 -6.91 11.71 0.02
C GLY A 40 -7.04 10.20 0.25
N GLY A 41 -7.49 9.85 1.44
CA GLY A 41 -7.69 8.47 1.90
C GLY A 41 -7.55 8.35 3.41
N LYS A 42 -8.13 7.30 3.99
CA LYS A 42 -8.12 7.07 5.46
C LYS A 42 -6.75 6.65 6.00
N ARG A 43 -5.80 6.29 5.15
CA ARG A 43 -4.44 5.83 5.53
C ARG A 43 -4.42 4.71 6.58
N LEU A 44 -5.41 3.84 6.61
CA LEU A 44 -5.52 2.81 7.65
C LEU A 44 -4.33 1.82 7.61
N ARG A 45 -3.89 1.42 6.42
CA ARG A 45 -2.78 0.46 6.27
C ARG A 45 -1.45 0.98 6.82
N PRO A 46 -0.98 2.17 6.42
CA PRO A 46 0.23 2.75 7.02
C PRO A 46 0.07 3.04 8.52
N VAL A 47 -1.10 3.48 8.98
CA VAL A 47 -1.37 3.69 10.42
C VAL A 47 -1.26 2.38 11.20
N ILE A 48 -1.77 1.26 10.67
CA ILE A 48 -1.60 -0.07 11.28
C ILE A 48 -0.10 -0.41 11.44
N ALA A 49 0.73 -0.13 10.43
CA ALA A 49 2.17 -0.37 10.53
C ALA A 49 2.81 0.45 11.66
N MET A 50 2.44 1.74 11.78
CA MET A 50 2.96 2.61 12.84
C MET A 50 2.51 2.15 14.23
N LEU A 51 1.21 1.88 14.42
CA LEU A 51 0.65 1.39 15.69
C LEU A 51 1.25 0.04 16.10
N SER A 52 1.46 -0.86 15.15
CA SER A 52 2.08 -2.16 15.44
C SER A 52 3.55 -2.01 15.86
N CYS A 53 4.28 -1.04 15.31
CA CYS A 53 5.63 -0.72 15.73
C CYS A 53 5.65 -0.22 17.19
N GLU A 54 4.77 0.71 17.53
CA GLU A 54 4.65 1.28 18.87
C GLU A 54 4.20 0.27 19.90
N ALA A 55 3.25 -0.60 19.57
CA ALA A 55 2.71 -1.62 20.46
C ALA A 55 3.78 -2.58 21.00
N VAL A 56 4.91 -2.72 20.30
CA VAL A 56 6.04 -3.56 20.72
C VAL A 56 7.25 -2.74 21.21
N GLY A 57 7.06 -1.44 21.49
CA GLY A 57 8.08 -0.57 22.08
C GLY A 57 8.96 0.17 21.07
N GLY A 58 8.65 0.12 19.77
CA GLY A 58 9.30 0.94 18.75
C GLY A 58 8.92 2.43 18.87
N LYS A 59 9.72 3.31 18.28
CA LYS A 59 9.43 4.75 18.24
C LYS A 59 8.54 5.08 17.04
N ASN A 60 7.72 6.12 17.20
CA ASN A 60 6.75 6.59 16.19
C ASN A 60 7.35 6.75 14.78
N ASN A 61 8.58 7.23 14.70
CA ASN A 61 9.23 7.54 13.41
C ASN A 61 9.97 6.33 12.79
N ASP A 62 10.18 5.25 13.53
CA ASP A 62 11.02 4.14 13.07
C ASP A 62 10.38 3.40 11.88
N SER A 63 9.05 3.32 11.85
CA SER A 63 8.29 2.60 10.82
C SER A 63 7.74 3.49 9.69
N ILE A 64 7.93 4.81 9.73
CA ILE A 64 7.38 5.72 8.72
C ILE A 64 7.79 5.32 7.28
N PRO A 65 9.07 5.03 6.98
CA PRO A 65 9.43 4.64 5.60
C PRO A 65 8.69 3.38 5.14
N PHE A 66 8.50 2.41 6.02
CA PHE A 66 7.73 1.20 5.71
C PHE A 66 6.24 1.49 5.56
N ALA A 67 5.67 2.33 6.40
CA ALA A 67 4.28 2.75 6.32
C ALA A 67 3.99 3.49 5.00
N VAL A 68 4.90 4.35 4.56
CA VAL A 68 4.85 5.01 3.24
C VAL A 68 4.91 3.97 2.13
N ALA A 69 5.82 3.00 2.18
CA ALA A 69 5.94 1.93 1.18
C ALA A 69 4.66 1.10 1.06
N VAL A 70 4.02 0.75 2.18
CA VAL A 70 2.72 0.04 2.20
C VAL A 70 1.64 0.86 1.49
N GLU A 71 1.58 2.16 1.73
CA GLU A 71 0.58 3.02 1.07
C GLU A 71 0.89 3.23 -0.42
N LEU A 72 2.17 3.30 -0.81
CA LEU A 72 2.56 3.37 -2.23
C LEU A 72 2.12 2.11 -2.99
N VAL A 73 2.38 0.91 -2.43
CA VAL A 73 1.89 -0.35 -3.04
C VAL A 73 0.37 -0.40 -3.08
N HIS A 74 -0.31 0.01 -2.02
CA HIS A 74 -1.76 0.06 -2.05
C HIS A 74 -2.29 0.95 -3.20
N ASN A 75 -1.68 2.13 -3.41
CA ASN A 75 -2.11 3.00 -4.50
C ASN A 75 -1.67 2.49 -5.87
N PHE A 76 -0.52 1.82 -6.00
CA PHE A 76 -0.14 1.09 -7.20
C PHE A 76 -1.25 0.08 -7.60
N THR A 77 -1.70 -0.76 -6.66
CA THR A 77 -2.77 -1.72 -6.95
C THR A 77 -4.07 -1.04 -7.37
N LEU A 78 -4.45 0.08 -6.72
CA LEU A 78 -5.64 0.84 -7.09
C LEU A 78 -5.55 1.45 -8.50
N LEU A 79 -4.38 1.93 -8.94
CA LEU A 79 -4.22 2.46 -10.30
C LEU A 79 -4.46 1.39 -11.36
N HIS A 80 -3.99 0.18 -11.12
CA HIS A 80 -4.17 -0.95 -12.03
C HIS A 80 -5.58 -1.53 -11.93
N ASP A 81 -6.14 -1.68 -10.72
CA ASP A 81 -7.53 -2.10 -10.51
C ASP A 81 -8.51 -1.19 -11.28
N ASP A 82 -8.38 0.15 -11.13
CA ASP A 82 -9.25 1.12 -11.80
C ASP A 82 -9.27 0.93 -13.34
N ILE A 83 -8.16 0.49 -13.95
CA ILE A 83 -8.09 0.19 -15.38
C ILE A 83 -8.81 -1.13 -15.68
N MET A 84 -8.54 -2.19 -14.91
CA MET A 84 -9.11 -3.52 -15.11
C MET A 84 -10.63 -3.51 -14.92
N ASP A 85 -11.10 -2.82 -13.87
CA ASP A 85 -12.52 -2.69 -13.53
C ASP A 85 -13.24 -1.62 -14.37
N LYS A 86 -12.49 -0.83 -15.18
CA LYS A 86 -12.99 0.31 -15.96
C LYS A 86 -13.70 1.38 -15.12
N ASP A 87 -13.25 1.55 -13.88
CA ASP A 87 -13.81 2.51 -12.94
C ASP A 87 -13.49 3.95 -13.36
N GLU A 88 -14.50 4.77 -13.63
CA GLU A 88 -14.29 6.18 -13.98
C GLU A 88 -14.08 7.09 -12.76
N LEU A 89 -14.56 6.68 -11.59
CA LEU A 89 -14.54 7.47 -10.36
C LEU A 89 -14.00 6.66 -9.17
N ARG A 90 -13.12 7.26 -8.38
CA ARG A 90 -12.67 6.75 -7.10
C ARG A 90 -12.64 7.85 -6.04
N ARG A 91 -13.29 7.64 -4.91
CA ARG A 91 -13.41 8.62 -3.83
C ARG A 91 -14.00 9.97 -4.30
N GLY A 92 -14.91 9.94 -5.27
CA GLY A 92 -15.53 11.13 -5.85
C GLY A 92 -14.66 11.89 -6.86
N MET A 93 -13.48 11.40 -7.18
CA MET A 93 -12.57 11.97 -8.19
C MET A 93 -12.51 11.05 -9.42
N LYS A 94 -12.22 11.63 -10.59
CA LYS A 94 -11.89 10.85 -11.79
C LYS A 94 -10.66 9.99 -11.53
N THR A 95 -10.70 8.73 -11.95
CA THR A 95 -9.57 7.80 -11.84
C THR A 95 -8.38 8.26 -12.67
N THR A 96 -7.19 7.76 -12.35
CA THR A 96 -5.95 8.22 -12.98
C THR A 96 -5.95 7.93 -14.48
N HIS A 97 -6.51 6.80 -14.93
CA HIS A 97 -6.55 6.45 -16.34
C HIS A 97 -7.52 7.34 -17.15
N VAL A 98 -8.59 7.82 -16.53
CA VAL A 98 -9.50 8.80 -17.17
C VAL A 98 -8.81 10.16 -17.38
N VAL A 99 -7.93 10.56 -16.46
CA VAL A 99 -7.25 11.88 -16.51
C VAL A 99 -5.99 11.83 -17.37
N PHE A 100 -5.19 10.77 -17.28
CA PHE A 100 -3.84 10.69 -17.87
C PHE A 100 -3.71 9.64 -18.98
N GLY A 101 -4.75 8.83 -19.21
CA GLY A 101 -4.75 7.69 -20.14
C GLY A 101 -4.16 6.42 -19.51
N GLU A 102 -4.64 5.25 -19.98
CA GLU A 102 -4.22 3.93 -19.50
C GLU A 102 -2.69 3.71 -19.54
N PRO A 103 -1.99 3.98 -20.68
CA PRO A 103 -0.55 3.70 -20.73
C PRO A 103 0.25 4.45 -19.66
N ARG A 104 -0.13 5.71 -19.38
CA ARG A 104 0.57 6.49 -18.35
C ARG A 104 0.20 6.04 -16.95
N THR A 105 -1.01 5.57 -16.73
CA THR A 105 -1.45 5.03 -15.45
C THR A 105 -0.74 3.72 -15.13
N ILE A 106 -0.55 2.84 -16.11
CA ILE A 106 0.22 1.60 -15.94
C ILE A 106 1.65 1.91 -15.49
N ILE A 107 2.38 2.75 -16.24
CA ILE A 107 3.76 3.07 -15.89
C ILE A 107 3.88 3.90 -14.60
N ALA A 108 2.85 4.66 -14.23
CA ALA A 108 2.80 5.35 -12.94
C ALA A 108 2.65 4.35 -11.78
N GLY A 109 1.84 3.31 -11.95
CA GLY A 109 1.74 2.20 -11.01
C GLY A 109 3.08 1.49 -10.82
N ASP A 110 3.76 1.11 -11.92
CA ASP A 110 5.08 0.48 -11.87
C ASP A 110 6.11 1.34 -11.15
N ALA A 111 6.08 2.66 -11.38
CA ALA A 111 6.97 3.60 -10.71
C ALA A 111 6.66 3.73 -9.21
N LEU A 112 5.39 3.70 -8.80
CA LEU A 112 5.00 3.66 -7.38
C LEU A 112 5.47 2.38 -6.69
N PHE A 113 5.37 1.25 -7.39
CA PHE A 113 5.87 -0.03 -6.90
C PHE A 113 7.39 0.00 -6.67
N ALA A 114 8.16 0.52 -7.63
CA ALA A 114 9.61 0.70 -7.47
C ALA A 114 9.95 1.66 -6.32
N LEU A 115 9.27 2.80 -6.23
CA LEU A 115 9.45 3.79 -5.17
C LEU A 115 9.17 3.21 -3.77
N ALA A 116 8.24 2.26 -3.65
CA ALA A 116 7.97 1.59 -2.38
C ALA A 116 9.21 0.85 -1.84
N TYR A 117 9.99 0.21 -2.71
CA TYR A 117 11.26 -0.42 -2.30
C TYR A 117 12.32 0.61 -1.90
N GLU A 118 12.39 1.73 -2.61
CA GLU A 118 13.29 2.83 -2.23
C GLU A 118 12.95 3.36 -0.83
N GLU A 119 11.67 3.46 -0.48
CA GLU A 119 11.24 3.86 0.86
C GLU A 119 11.65 2.84 1.92
N ILE A 120 11.47 1.54 1.69
CA ILE A 120 11.89 0.49 2.64
C ILE A 120 13.41 0.55 2.88
N LEU A 121 14.21 0.86 1.88
CA LEU A 121 15.67 0.97 2.01
C LEU A 121 16.13 2.14 2.89
N LYS A 122 15.25 3.11 3.21
CA LYS A 122 15.53 4.19 4.18
C LYS A 122 15.46 3.73 5.65
N LEU A 123 14.95 2.53 5.91
CA LEU A 123 14.83 1.99 7.28
C LEU A 123 16.21 1.80 7.93
N LYS A 124 16.32 2.25 9.18
CA LYS A 124 17.53 2.08 10.01
C LYS A 124 17.42 0.84 10.88
N ILE A 125 17.34 -0.32 10.25
CA ILE A 125 17.24 -1.63 10.92
C ILE A 125 18.41 -2.54 10.52
N LYS A 126 18.60 -3.65 11.27
CA LYS A 126 19.65 -4.63 10.95
C LYS A 126 19.43 -5.25 9.57
N PRO A 127 20.50 -5.52 8.80
CA PRO A 127 20.38 -6.08 7.45
C PRO A 127 19.57 -7.39 7.39
N GLU A 128 19.67 -8.24 8.40
CA GLU A 128 18.95 -9.50 8.49
C GLU A 128 17.43 -9.26 8.60
N LYS A 129 17.02 -8.26 9.39
CA LYS A 129 15.61 -7.85 9.51
C LYS A 129 15.11 -7.23 8.19
N LEU A 130 15.92 -6.37 7.58
CA LEU A 130 15.58 -5.77 6.28
C LEU A 130 15.36 -6.85 5.23
N LYS A 131 16.20 -7.87 5.15
CA LYS A 131 16.05 -9.00 4.23
C LYS A 131 14.75 -9.76 4.44
N ILE A 132 14.36 -10.02 5.69
CA ILE A 132 13.09 -10.69 6.01
C ILE A 132 11.91 -9.82 5.61
N LEU A 133 11.97 -8.52 5.94
CA LEU A 133 10.93 -7.55 5.60
C LEU A 133 10.72 -7.43 4.09
N LEU A 134 11.80 -7.29 3.33
CA LEU A 134 11.76 -7.23 1.87
C LEU A 134 11.20 -8.52 1.26
N LYS A 135 11.56 -9.69 1.81
CA LYS A 135 11.01 -10.98 1.36
C LYS A 135 9.49 -11.02 1.58
N ASP A 136 9.00 -10.67 2.78
CA ASP A 136 7.56 -10.67 3.08
C ASP A 136 6.81 -9.65 2.21
N PHE A 137 7.39 -8.46 2.01
CA PHE A 137 6.84 -7.42 1.17
C PHE A 137 6.72 -7.86 -0.29
N SER A 138 7.74 -8.52 -0.83
CA SER A 138 7.71 -9.08 -2.18
C SER A 138 6.66 -10.21 -2.33
N VAL A 139 6.56 -11.10 -1.35
CA VAL A 139 5.52 -12.14 -1.32
C VAL A 139 4.13 -11.50 -1.25
N MET A 140 3.93 -10.46 -0.45
CA MET A 140 2.67 -9.71 -0.37
C MET A 140 2.25 -9.20 -1.74
N VAL A 141 3.13 -8.55 -2.48
CA VAL A 141 2.79 -8.00 -3.81
C VAL A 141 2.37 -9.12 -4.77
N ARG A 142 3.11 -10.24 -4.78
CA ARG A 142 2.75 -11.41 -5.61
C ARG A 142 1.39 -11.99 -5.21
N GLU A 143 1.13 -12.16 -3.91
CA GLU A 143 -0.15 -12.69 -3.43
C GLU A 143 -1.32 -11.75 -3.74
N ILE A 144 -1.13 -10.42 -3.71
CA ILE A 144 -2.16 -9.47 -4.14
C ILE A 144 -2.47 -9.64 -5.63
N ALA A 145 -1.45 -9.81 -6.48
CA ALA A 145 -1.64 -10.05 -7.90
C ALA A 145 -2.38 -11.38 -8.16
N GLU A 146 -2.05 -12.45 -7.43
CA GLU A 146 -2.77 -13.72 -7.48
C GLU A 146 -4.25 -13.55 -7.06
N GLY A 147 -4.51 -12.73 -6.02
CA GLY A 147 -5.86 -12.43 -5.58
C GLY A 147 -6.66 -11.62 -6.59
N GLN A 148 -6.02 -10.70 -7.31
CA GLN A 148 -6.64 -9.95 -8.41
C GLN A 148 -6.97 -10.85 -9.60
N ASP A 149 -6.08 -11.77 -9.96
CA ASP A 149 -6.32 -12.77 -11.02
C ASP A 149 -7.53 -13.65 -10.70
N MET A 150 -7.64 -14.12 -9.44
CA MET A 150 -8.83 -14.85 -8.98
C MET A 150 -10.12 -14.01 -9.08
N ASP A 151 -10.07 -12.72 -8.74
CA ASP A 151 -11.21 -11.82 -8.79
C ASP A 151 -11.71 -11.64 -10.24
N ILE A 152 -10.80 -11.45 -11.18
CA ILE A 152 -11.11 -11.40 -12.63
C ILE A 152 -11.75 -12.71 -13.11
N ASP A 153 -11.21 -13.86 -12.72
CA ASP A 153 -11.79 -15.17 -13.08
C ASP A 153 -13.22 -15.32 -12.54
N PHE A 154 -13.49 -14.80 -11.33
CA PHE A 154 -14.81 -14.92 -10.68
C PHE A 154 -15.88 -14.11 -11.40
N GLU A 155 -15.55 -13.04 -12.12
CA GLU A 155 -16.52 -12.27 -12.91
C GLU A 155 -17.22 -13.14 -13.98
N SER A 156 -16.55 -14.17 -14.48
CA SER A 156 -17.06 -15.07 -15.51
C SER A 156 -17.73 -16.35 -14.97
N ARG A 157 -17.68 -16.59 -13.64
CA ARG A 157 -18.12 -17.82 -12.96
C ARG A 157 -19.39 -17.59 -12.14
N ASN A 158 -20.30 -18.60 -12.16
CA ASN A 158 -21.52 -18.61 -11.35
C ASN A 158 -21.47 -19.63 -10.20
N ASP A 159 -20.33 -20.33 -10.04
CA ASP A 159 -20.14 -21.44 -9.12
C ASP A 159 -19.06 -21.21 -8.07
N VAL A 160 -18.73 -19.93 -7.82
CA VAL A 160 -17.70 -19.54 -6.84
C VAL A 160 -18.16 -19.91 -5.44
N SER A 161 -17.40 -20.78 -4.77
CA SER A 161 -17.65 -21.17 -3.39
C SER A 161 -17.23 -20.09 -2.39
N GLU A 162 -17.85 -20.09 -1.20
CA GLU A 162 -17.43 -19.21 -0.09
C GLU A 162 -15.94 -19.34 0.23
N LYS A 163 -15.40 -20.56 0.18
CA LYS A 163 -13.97 -20.81 0.45
C LYS A 163 -13.08 -20.12 -0.58
N GLU A 164 -13.39 -20.22 -1.88
CA GLU A 164 -12.63 -19.54 -2.93
C GLU A 164 -12.72 -18.03 -2.78
N TYR A 165 -13.91 -17.50 -2.48
CA TYR A 165 -14.10 -16.07 -2.23
C TYR A 165 -13.26 -15.57 -1.05
N LEU A 166 -13.25 -16.28 0.08
CA LEU A 166 -12.44 -15.93 1.24
C LEU A 166 -10.94 -16.02 0.95
N GLU A 167 -10.50 -16.97 0.13
CA GLU A 167 -9.11 -17.06 -0.32
C GLU A 167 -8.73 -15.85 -1.17
N MET A 168 -9.55 -15.49 -2.15
CA MET A 168 -9.35 -14.32 -2.99
C MET A 168 -9.26 -13.04 -2.14
N VAL A 169 -10.21 -12.77 -1.26
CA VAL A 169 -10.20 -11.60 -0.37
C VAL A 169 -8.98 -11.62 0.57
N GLY A 170 -8.60 -12.80 1.04
CA GLY A 170 -7.40 -13.01 1.84
C GLY A 170 -6.15 -12.51 1.13
N ARG A 171 -6.00 -12.88 -0.15
CA ARG A 171 -4.86 -12.49 -1.00
C ARG A 171 -4.96 -11.03 -1.45
N LYS A 172 -6.06 -10.64 -2.11
CA LYS A 172 -6.26 -9.31 -2.68
C LYS A 172 -6.26 -8.20 -1.63
N THR A 173 -6.90 -8.42 -0.48
CA THR A 173 -7.20 -7.36 0.50
C THR A 173 -6.52 -7.56 1.85
N ALA A 174 -6.61 -8.73 2.46
CA ALA A 174 -6.12 -8.93 3.83
C ALA A 174 -4.59 -9.02 3.90
N ARG A 175 -3.94 -9.49 2.86
CA ARG A 175 -2.49 -9.71 2.83
C ARG A 175 -1.68 -8.45 3.10
N ILE A 176 -2.05 -7.33 2.51
CA ILE A 176 -1.35 -6.05 2.73
C ILE A 176 -1.52 -5.55 4.18
N ILE A 177 -2.67 -5.80 4.80
CA ILE A 177 -2.93 -5.44 6.21
C ILE A 177 -2.06 -6.28 7.13
N LYS A 178 -1.96 -7.60 6.86
CA LYS A 178 -1.07 -8.52 7.58
C LYS A 178 0.38 -8.06 7.50
N THR A 179 0.86 -7.74 6.30
CA THR A 179 2.24 -7.26 6.08
C THR A 179 2.48 -5.93 6.78
N ALA A 180 1.52 -5.00 6.76
CA ALA A 180 1.62 -3.73 7.48
C ALA A 180 1.81 -3.95 8.98
N ALA A 181 0.97 -4.78 9.60
CA ALA A 181 1.07 -5.09 11.03
C ALA A 181 2.37 -5.81 11.39
N MET A 182 2.70 -6.88 10.65
CA MET A 182 3.90 -7.69 10.88
C MET A 182 5.19 -6.88 10.71
N GLY A 183 5.28 -6.11 9.61
CA GLY A 183 6.45 -5.29 9.32
C GLY A 183 6.65 -4.20 10.36
N GLY A 184 5.56 -3.51 10.76
CA GLY A 184 5.59 -2.55 11.84
C GLY A 184 6.11 -3.14 13.15
N ALA A 185 5.55 -4.27 13.58
CA ALA A 185 6.02 -4.96 14.79
C ALA A 185 7.48 -5.41 14.70
N MET A 186 7.91 -5.91 13.54
CA MET A 186 9.31 -6.31 13.33
C MET A 186 10.27 -5.11 13.45
N ILE A 187 9.90 -3.96 12.93
CA ILE A 187 10.68 -2.72 13.03
C ILE A 187 10.79 -2.27 14.49
N GLY A 188 9.70 -2.33 15.25
CA GLY A 188 9.65 -2.02 16.68
C GLY A 188 10.32 -3.05 17.59
N ASN A 189 11.02 -4.07 17.03
CA ASN A 189 11.67 -5.16 17.75
C ASN A 189 10.72 -6.18 18.40
N GLY A 190 9.48 -6.29 17.94
CA GLY A 190 8.59 -7.39 18.29
C GLY A 190 9.21 -8.76 17.97
N THR A 191 8.92 -9.75 18.79
CA THR A 191 9.31 -11.15 18.54
C THR A 191 8.21 -11.86 17.78
N ALA A 192 8.57 -12.70 16.80
CA ALA A 192 7.64 -13.67 16.23
C ALA A 192 7.31 -14.72 17.31
N LYS A 193 6.11 -14.65 17.88
CA LYS A 193 5.51 -15.70 18.72
C LYS A 193 4.26 -16.20 18.04
#